data_f6efd56d4f6adff66922cdd6b390b1cb
#
_entry.id   f6efd56d4f6adff66922cdd6b390b1cb
#
_cell.length_a   1.000
_cell.length_b   1.000
_cell.length_c   1.000
_cell.angle_alpha   90.00
_cell.angle_beta   90.00
_cell.angle_gamma   90.00
#
_symmetry.space_group_name_H-M   'P 1'
#
loop_
_entity.id
_entity.type
_entity.pdbx_description
1 polymer ?
#
loop_
_entity_poly.entity_id
_entity_poly.type
_entity_poly.pdbx_seq_one_letter_code
_entity_poly.pdbx_strand_id
1 'polypeptide(L)'
;MNWITKIIKAGEKIKTAFHERATKEDIAKSDWTSCCRGPILKKDLEQNLWVCPDCNKHHRIKPSQRFDILFGKNNYEVFKTPIPKDDPLNWTDSKSYKDRLKAARKKTGMECGMMVTCGTINNIKITAVASDFDFLGASMAAAEGEAFLYGIQHAIENQTPFLCVCLLYTSPSPRDRG
;
A
#
# COMPACT_ATOMS: atom_id res chain seq x y z
N MET A 1 9.11 4.64 -48.65
CA MET A 1 8.82 4.51 -47.19
C MET A 1 9.59 3.30 -46.68
N ASN A 2 10.57 3.46 -45.83
CA ASN A 2 11.55 2.43 -45.45
C ASN A 2 10.86 1.37 -44.57
N TRP A 3 11.23 0.11 -44.73
CA TRP A 3 10.66 -1.04 -43.99
C TRP A 3 10.82 -0.90 -42.45
N ILE A 4 11.87 -0.23 -42.01
CA ILE A 4 12.13 0.10 -40.59
C ILE A 4 10.98 0.97 -40.03
N THR A 5 10.53 1.96 -40.79
CA THR A 5 9.40 2.85 -40.39
C THR A 5 8.07 2.08 -40.29
N LYS A 6 7.90 1.01 -41.09
CA LYS A 6 6.73 0.13 -40.99
C LYS A 6 6.75 -0.72 -39.72
N ILE A 7 7.93 -1.23 -39.32
CA ILE A 7 8.10 -2.03 -38.09
C ILE A 7 7.88 -1.15 -36.87
N ILE A 8 8.43 0.07 -36.84
CA ILE A 8 8.25 1.02 -35.72
C ILE A 8 6.77 1.37 -35.59
N LYS A 9 6.08 1.73 -36.67
CA LYS A 9 4.63 2.03 -36.64
C LYS A 9 3.75 0.81 -36.28
N ALA A 10 4.15 -0.40 -36.67
CA ALA A 10 3.48 -1.63 -36.25
C ALA A 10 3.70 -1.89 -34.75
N GLY A 11 4.90 -1.67 -34.25
CA GLY A 11 5.22 -1.76 -32.81
C GLY A 11 4.46 -0.74 -31.95
N GLU A 12 4.31 0.49 -32.44
CA GLU A 12 3.51 1.52 -31.77
C GLU A 12 2.00 1.18 -31.76
N LYS A 13 1.46 0.69 -32.89
CA LYS A 13 0.06 0.21 -32.95
C LYS A 13 -0.19 -0.99 -32.04
N ILE A 14 0.77 -1.89 -31.90
CA ILE A 14 0.67 -3.02 -30.97
C ILE A 14 0.71 -2.51 -29.52
N LYS A 15 1.59 -1.54 -29.18
CA LYS A 15 1.64 -0.93 -27.86
C LYS A 15 0.34 -0.21 -27.48
N THR A 16 -0.25 0.57 -28.41
CA THR A 16 -1.53 1.25 -28.19
C THR A 16 -2.68 0.26 -28.08
N ALA A 17 -2.74 -0.76 -28.91
CA ALA A 17 -3.77 -1.80 -28.85
C ALA A 17 -3.71 -2.65 -27.58
N PHE A 18 -2.51 -2.88 -27.02
CA PHE A 18 -2.34 -3.53 -25.70
C PHE A 18 -2.74 -2.60 -24.55
N HIS A 19 -2.53 -1.29 -24.68
CA HIS A 19 -2.91 -0.31 -23.65
C HIS A 19 -4.43 -0.04 -23.63
N GLU A 20 -5.09 -0.07 -24.77
CA GLU A 20 -6.53 0.20 -24.88
C GLU A 20 -7.43 -1.00 -24.52
N ARG A 21 -6.92 -2.24 -24.54
CA ARG A 21 -7.70 -3.46 -24.31
C ARG A 21 -7.68 -4.01 -22.90
N ALA A 22 -6.72 -3.62 -22.05
CA ALA A 22 -6.69 -4.07 -20.68
C ALA A 22 -7.55 -3.14 -19.81
N THR A 23 -8.66 -3.64 -19.29
CA THR A 23 -9.41 -2.92 -18.26
C THR A 23 -8.57 -2.80 -16.99
N LYS A 24 -8.89 -1.82 -16.12
CA LYS A 24 -8.20 -1.69 -14.82
C LYS A 24 -8.28 -2.97 -13.99
N GLU A 25 -9.31 -3.79 -14.19
CA GLU A 25 -9.48 -5.09 -13.53
C GLU A 25 -8.56 -6.17 -14.11
N ASP A 26 -8.32 -6.16 -15.44
CA ASP A 26 -7.40 -7.09 -16.08
C ASP A 26 -5.94 -6.82 -15.68
N ILE A 27 -5.57 -5.54 -15.55
CA ILE A 27 -4.24 -5.14 -15.06
C ILE A 27 -4.06 -5.53 -13.60
N ALA A 28 -5.10 -5.42 -12.76
CA ALA A 28 -5.05 -5.82 -11.35
C ALA A 28 -4.87 -7.34 -11.16
N LYS A 29 -5.36 -8.15 -12.12
CA LYS A 29 -5.23 -9.61 -12.12
C LYS A 29 -3.99 -10.11 -12.85
N SER A 30 -3.33 -9.27 -13.66
CA SER A 30 -2.16 -9.69 -14.41
C SER A 30 -0.93 -9.81 -13.51
N ASP A 31 -0.05 -10.76 -13.84
CA ASP A 31 1.27 -10.91 -13.19
C ASP A 31 2.27 -9.83 -13.60
N TRP A 32 1.85 -8.93 -14.47
CA TRP A 32 2.67 -7.84 -15.00
C TRP A 32 2.20 -6.49 -14.45
N THR A 33 3.16 -5.58 -14.30
CA THR A 33 2.89 -4.17 -14.00
C THR A 33 3.75 -3.27 -14.88
N SER A 34 3.37 -2.01 -15.06
CA SER A 34 4.10 -1.06 -15.89
C SER A 34 5.13 -0.30 -15.06
N CYS A 35 6.34 -0.14 -15.62
CA CYS A 35 7.36 0.76 -15.10
C CYS A 35 7.93 1.63 -16.24
N CYS A 36 8.98 2.40 -15.97
CA CYS A 36 9.60 3.39 -16.89
C CYS A 36 10.01 2.85 -18.26
N ARG A 37 10.41 1.57 -18.35
CA ARG A 37 10.87 0.89 -19.59
C ARG A 37 9.90 -0.12 -20.17
N GLY A 38 8.69 -0.21 -19.61
CA GLY A 38 7.65 -1.12 -20.09
C GLY A 38 7.13 -2.06 -19.01
N PRO A 39 6.50 -3.19 -19.39
CA PRO A 39 5.96 -4.15 -18.46
C PRO A 39 7.08 -4.92 -17.74
N ILE A 40 6.90 -5.12 -16.43
CA ILE A 40 7.76 -5.91 -15.55
C ILE A 40 6.90 -6.94 -14.80
N LEU A 41 7.42 -8.14 -14.58
CA LEU A 41 6.76 -9.16 -13.78
C LEU A 41 6.69 -8.74 -12.31
N LYS A 42 5.52 -8.90 -11.69
CA LYS A 42 5.36 -8.63 -10.25
C LYS A 42 6.27 -9.51 -9.39
N LYS A 43 6.54 -10.75 -9.84
CA LYS A 43 7.45 -11.66 -9.15
C LYS A 43 8.88 -11.12 -9.10
N ASP A 44 9.37 -10.51 -10.19
CA ASP A 44 10.71 -9.92 -10.24
C ASP A 44 10.80 -8.69 -9.34
N LEU A 45 9.73 -7.86 -9.30
CA LEU A 45 9.64 -6.75 -8.36
C LEU A 45 9.61 -7.24 -6.90
N GLU A 46 8.88 -8.31 -6.60
CA GLU A 46 8.80 -8.88 -5.25
C GLU A 46 10.19 -9.37 -4.80
N GLN A 47 10.94 -10.06 -5.67
CA GLN A 47 12.31 -10.49 -5.39
C GLN A 47 13.26 -9.32 -5.14
N ASN A 48 13.03 -8.18 -5.81
CA ASN A 48 13.80 -6.95 -5.63
C ASN A 48 13.13 -5.94 -4.69
N LEU A 49 12.41 -6.42 -3.67
CA LEU A 49 11.75 -5.62 -2.63
C LEU A 49 10.84 -4.51 -3.19
N TRP A 50 10.17 -4.76 -4.32
CA TRP A 50 9.30 -3.83 -5.04
C TRP A 50 10.01 -2.58 -5.57
N VAL A 51 11.31 -2.67 -5.79
CA VAL A 51 12.12 -1.67 -6.47
C VAL A 51 12.38 -2.13 -7.90
N CYS A 52 12.14 -1.25 -8.88
CA CYS A 52 12.42 -1.56 -10.27
C CYS A 52 13.95 -1.68 -10.49
N PRO A 53 14.46 -2.82 -11.00
CA PRO A 53 15.90 -2.99 -11.21
C PRO A 53 16.48 -2.05 -12.27
N ASP A 54 15.65 -1.56 -13.22
CA ASP A 54 16.11 -0.71 -14.31
C ASP A 54 16.22 0.76 -13.95
N CYS A 55 15.26 1.29 -13.15
CA CYS A 55 15.17 2.72 -12.87
C CYS A 55 15.18 3.06 -11.38
N ASN A 56 15.31 2.07 -10.51
CA ASN A 56 15.28 2.21 -9.05
C ASN A 56 13.99 2.85 -8.51
N LYS A 57 12.90 2.84 -9.29
CA LYS A 57 11.61 3.34 -8.83
C LYS A 57 11.02 2.38 -7.81
N HIS A 58 10.71 2.90 -6.63
CA HIS A 58 9.95 2.18 -5.61
C HIS A 58 8.47 2.09 -6.01
N HIS A 59 7.95 0.88 -6.12
CA HIS A 59 6.54 0.64 -6.33
C HIS A 59 5.77 0.68 -5.02
N ARG A 60 4.50 1.09 -5.08
CA ARG A 60 3.62 1.03 -3.92
C ARG A 60 3.31 -0.41 -3.58
N ILE A 61 3.37 -0.74 -2.29
CA ILE A 61 3.06 -2.05 -1.74
C ILE A 61 2.01 -1.93 -0.64
N LYS A 62 1.26 -3.01 -0.45
CA LYS A 62 0.27 -3.11 0.62
C LYS A 62 0.95 -3.33 1.98
N PRO A 63 0.27 -3.02 3.10
CA PRO A 63 0.79 -3.33 4.45
C PRO A 63 1.22 -4.79 4.62
N SER A 64 0.42 -5.75 4.15
CA SER A 64 0.76 -7.18 4.21
C SER A 64 2.08 -7.50 3.51
N GLN A 65 2.30 -6.97 2.29
CA GLN A 65 3.55 -7.14 1.56
C GLN A 65 4.74 -6.51 2.29
N ARG A 66 4.52 -5.40 2.98
CA ARG A 66 5.54 -4.76 3.82
C ARG A 66 5.92 -5.66 4.99
N PHE A 67 4.93 -6.26 5.66
CA PHE A 67 5.18 -7.16 6.78
C PHE A 67 5.78 -8.49 6.33
N ASP A 68 5.43 -9.00 5.14
CA ASP A 68 6.10 -10.15 4.52
C ASP A 68 7.59 -9.91 4.30
N ILE A 69 7.97 -8.68 3.91
CA ILE A 69 9.38 -8.27 3.75
C ILE A 69 10.08 -8.16 5.11
N LEU A 70 9.41 -7.61 6.12
CA LEU A 70 10.00 -7.35 7.43
C LEU A 70 10.15 -8.62 8.27
N PHE A 71 9.11 -9.44 8.34
CA PHE A 71 9.03 -10.57 9.25
C PHE A 71 9.15 -11.93 8.56
N GLY A 72 9.00 -11.97 7.24
CA GLY A 72 8.80 -13.21 6.47
C GLY A 72 7.32 -13.58 6.33
N LYS A 73 6.99 -14.27 5.24
CA LYS A 73 5.61 -14.70 4.93
C LYS A 73 5.06 -15.58 6.05
N ASN A 74 3.88 -15.23 6.53
CA ASN A 74 3.16 -15.96 7.62
C ASN A 74 3.91 -16.01 8.97
N ASN A 75 4.89 -15.15 9.20
CA ASN A 75 5.68 -15.12 10.42
C ASN A 75 5.35 -13.90 11.31
N TYR A 76 4.13 -13.41 11.23
CA TYR A 76 3.60 -12.34 12.05
C TYR A 76 2.10 -12.52 12.30
N GLU A 77 1.62 -11.98 13.39
CA GLU A 77 0.22 -11.94 13.77
C GLU A 77 -0.39 -10.60 13.39
N VAL A 78 -1.59 -10.61 12.80
CA VAL A 78 -2.35 -9.39 12.47
C VAL A 78 -3.45 -9.21 13.49
N PHE A 79 -3.51 -8.02 14.10
CA PHE A 79 -4.52 -7.71 15.12
C PHE A 79 -5.77 -7.07 14.52
N LYS A 80 -6.92 -7.44 15.09
CA LYS A 80 -8.15 -6.69 14.90
C LYS A 80 -8.13 -5.48 15.82
N THR A 81 -8.23 -4.30 15.22
CA THR A 81 -8.22 -3.03 15.95
C THR A 81 -9.66 -2.54 16.20
N PRO A 82 -9.90 -1.74 17.25
CA PRO A 82 -11.18 -1.11 17.47
C PRO A 82 -11.58 -0.23 16.28
N ILE A 83 -12.82 -0.35 15.85
CA ILE A 83 -13.38 0.50 14.78
C ILE A 83 -14.42 1.44 15.42
N PRO A 84 -14.13 2.72 15.51
CA PRO A 84 -15.08 3.71 16.01
C PRO A 84 -16.23 3.93 15.04
N LYS A 85 -17.26 4.66 15.49
CA LYS A 85 -18.40 5.02 14.65
C LYS A 85 -17.92 5.72 13.37
N ASP A 86 -18.37 5.21 12.24
CA ASP A 86 -18.15 5.85 10.94
C ASP A 86 -18.78 7.23 10.91
N ASP A 87 -18.01 8.22 10.48
CA ASP A 87 -18.47 9.58 10.18
C ASP A 87 -19.40 10.18 11.25
N PRO A 88 -18.91 10.45 12.47
CA PRO A 88 -19.71 11.06 13.53
C PRO A 88 -20.17 12.48 13.20
N LEU A 89 -19.51 13.16 12.25
CA LEU A 89 -19.80 14.52 11.83
C LEU A 89 -20.77 14.59 10.63
N ASN A 90 -21.15 13.45 10.03
CA ASN A 90 -21.93 13.37 8.78
C ASN A 90 -21.33 14.23 7.66
N TRP A 91 -19.99 14.12 7.49
CA TRP A 91 -19.24 14.92 6.55
C TRP A 91 -19.59 14.60 5.10
N THR A 92 -19.79 15.63 4.32
CA THR A 92 -20.04 15.53 2.87
C THR A 92 -19.32 16.66 2.15
N ASP A 93 -18.51 16.30 1.15
CA ASP A 93 -17.98 17.23 0.15
C ASP A 93 -18.61 16.91 -1.22
N SER A 94 -17.82 16.46 -2.21
CA SER A 94 -18.36 15.93 -3.49
C SER A 94 -19.10 14.60 -3.35
N LYS A 95 -18.81 13.84 -2.27
CA LYS A 95 -19.45 12.57 -1.90
C LYS A 95 -19.46 12.45 -0.37
N SER A 96 -20.44 11.70 0.18
CA SER A 96 -20.46 11.46 1.63
C SER A 96 -19.22 10.67 2.07
N TYR A 97 -18.73 10.96 3.28
CA TYR A 97 -17.58 10.23 3.82
C TYR A 97 -17.91 8.74 4.02
N LYS A 98 -19.14 8.40 4.36
CA LYS A 98 -19.62 7.02 4.46
C LYS A 98 -19.49 6.26 3.15
N ASP A 99 -19.83 6.89 2.03
CA ASP A 99 -19.70 6.26 0.71
C ASP A 99 -18.23 6.05 0.31
N ARG A 100 -17.37 7.00 0.67
CA ARG A 100 -15.91 6.87 0.46
C ARG A 100 -15.34 5.72 1.28
N LEU A 101 -15.70 5.59 2.56
CA LEU A 101 -15.30 4.49 3.43
C LEU A 101 -15.75 3.14 2.87
N LYS A 102 -17.03 3.03 2.47
CA LYS A 102 -17.58 1.82 1.87
C LYS A 102 -16.81 1.40 0.59
N ALA A 103 -16.50 2.37 -0.27
CA ALA A 103 -15.72 2.13 -1.47
C ALA A 103 -14.28 1.71 -1.16
N ALA A 104 -13.62 2.33 -0.17
CA ALA A 104 -12.28 2.00 0.26
C ALA A 104 -12.21 0.59 0.86
N ARG A 105 -13.13 0.23 1.75
CA ARG A 105 -13.27 -1.12 2.32
C ARG A 105 -13.46 -2.18 1.25
N LYS A 106 -14.35 -1.92 0.28
CA LYS A 106 -14.58 -2.82 -0.87
C LYS A 106 -13.32 -2.98 -1.73
N LYS A 107 -12.55 -1.90 -1.94
CA LYS A 107 -11.33 -1.90 -2.76
C LYS A 107 -10.19 -2.65 -2.10
N THR A 108 -9.98 -2.43 -0.80
CA THR A 108 -8.79 -2.93 -0.08
C THR A 108 -9.04 -4.23 0.67
N GLY A 109 -10.29 -4.52 1.02
CA GLY A 109 -10.65 -5.61 1.92
C GLY A 109 -10.32 -5.33 3.40
N MET A 110 -9.94 -4.08 3.73
CA MET A 110 -9.58 -3.66 5.09
C MET A 110 -10.72 -2.83 5.69
N GLU A 111 -10.90 -2.90 7.01
CA GLU A 111 -11.88 -2.07 7.74
C GLU A 111 -11.41 -0.63 7.92
N CYS A 112 -10.10 -0.41 8.07
CA CYS A 112 -9.46 0.91 8.11
C CYS A 112 -8.15 0.89 7.32
N GLY A 113 -7.59 2.07 7.09
CA GLY A 113 -6.36 2.26 6.30
C GLY A 113 -5.07 1.87 7.00
N MET A 114 -5.12 1.27 8.20
CA MET A 114 -3.95 0.90 8.99
C MET A 114 -4.02 -0.55 9.44
N MET A 115 -2.93 -1.29 9.28
CA MET A 115 -2.76 -2.65 9.75
C MET A 115 -1.78 -2.69 10.91
N VAL A 116 -2.16 -3.38 11.98
CA VAL A 116 -1.33 -3.56 13.19
C VAL A 116 -0.91 -5.01 13.29
N THR A 117 0.36 -5.25 13.55
CA THR A 117 0.94 -6.59 13.61
C THR A 117 1.97 -6.72 14.71
N CYS A 118 2.25 -7.95 15.10
CA CYS A 118 3.43 -8.31 15.88
C CYS A 118 4.18 -9.43 15.17
N GLY A 119 5.46 -9.27 14.97
CA GLY A 119 6.34 -10.25 14.35
C GLY A 119 7.70 -10.27 15.01
N THR A 120 8.60 -11.12 14.51
CA THR A 120 9.96 -11.27 15.09
C THR A 120 11.01 -11.00 14.03
N ILE A 121 12.00 -10.15 14.37
CA ILE A 121 13.21 -9.90 13.57
C ILE A 121 14.42 -10.20 14.46
N ASN A 122 15.30 -11.10 14.02
CA ASN A 122 16.50 -11.48 14.77
C ASN A 122 16.20 -11.84 16.25
N ASN A 123 15.15 -12.62 16.49
CA ASN A 123 14.67 -13.03 17.82
C ASN A 123 14.12 -11.88 18.70
N ILE A 124 13.94 -10.69 18.17
CA ILE A 124 13.31 -9.56 18.86
C ILE A 124 11.87 -9.45 18.37
N LYS A 125 10.91 -9.54 19.29
CA LYS A 125 9.51 -9.23 18.98
C LYS A 125 9.34 -7.74 18.74
N ILE A 126 8.63 -7.38 17.70
CA ILE A 126 8.38 -5.99 17.29
C ILE A 126 6.90 -5.84 17.01
N THR A 127 6.27 -4.86 17.63
CA THR A 127 4.93 -4.42 17.26
C THR A 127 5.06 -3.40 16.13
N ALA A 128 4.37 -3.63 15.02
CA ALA A 128 4.49 -2.78 13.85
C ALA A 128 3.11 -2.35 13.32
N VAL A 129 3.04 -1.12 12.82
CA VAL A 129 1.88 -0.60 12.11
C VAL A 129 2.28 -0.10 10.73
N ALA A 130 1.40 -0.31 9.75
CA ALA A 130 1.62 0.21 8.40
C ALA A 130 0.31 0.70 7.79
N SER A 131 0.37 1.84 7.09
CA SER A 131 -0.77 2.41 6.38
C SER A 131 -0.86 1.94 4.93
N ASP A 132 -2.11 1.78 4.43
CA ASP A 132 -2.40 1.43 3.04
C ASP A 132 -2.77 2.68 2.25
N PHE A 133 -1.96 3.01 1.24
CA PHE A 133 -2.24 4.15 0.38
C PHE A 133 -3.53 3.98 -0.45
N ASP A 134 -3.93 2.75 -0.73
CA ASP A 134 -5.17 2.46 -1.46
C ASP A 134 -6.43 2.73 -0.64
N PHE A 135 -6.29 2.81 0.68
CA PHE A 135 -7.36 3.22 1.58
C PHE A 135 -7.34 4.74 1.78
N LEU A 136 -8.17 5.46 1.06
CA LEU A 136 -8.32 6.93 1.12
C LEU A 136 -7.00 7.73 1.07
N GLY A 137 -6.00 7.22 0.31
CA GLY A 137 -4.69 7.87 0.21
C GLY A 137 -3.84 7.78 1.47
N ALA A 138 -4.09 6.81 2.36
CA ALA A 138 -3.47 6.66 3.68
C ALA A 138 -3.74 7.85 4.63
N SER A 139 -4.85 8.57 4.43
CA SER A 139 -5.27 9.63 5.35
C SER A 139 -5.61 9.04 6.73
N MET A 140 -5.23 9.76 7.79
CA MET A 140 -5.57 9.37 9.16
C MET A 140 -6.92 9.98 9.56
N ALA A 141 -7.85 9.10 9.90
CA ALA A 141 -9.13 9.44 10.52
C ALA A 141 -9.23 8.74 11.89
N ALA A 142 -10.43 8.70 12.47
CA ALA A 142 -10.61 8.13 13.80
C ALA A 142 -10.21 6.65 13.88
N ALA A 143 -10.57 5.83 12.88
CA ALA A 143 -10.25 4.40 12.86
C ALA A 143 -8.74 4.13 12.74
N GLU A 144 -8.04 4.90 11.93
CA GLU A 144 -6.58 4.81 11.81
C GLU A 144 -5.89 5.28 13.09
N GLY A 145 -6.43 6.32 13.75
CA GLY A 145 -5.94 6.78 15.06
C GLY A 145 -6.09 5.72 16.14
N GLU A 146 -7.26 5.07 16.23
CA GLU A 146 -7.49 3.96 17.18
C GLU A 146 -6.57 2.77 16.90
N ALA A 147 -6.36 2.41 15.64
CA ALA A 147 -5.44 1.36 15.26
C ALA A 147 -3.99 1.69 15.68
N PHE A 148 -3.58 2.95 15.51
CA PHE A 148 -2.27 3.42 15.93
C PHE A 148 -2.09 3.36 17.44
N LEU A 149 -3.08 3.85 18.20
CA LEU A 149 -3.08 3.79 19.66
C LEU A 149 -3.07 2.34 20.17
N TYR A 150 -3.85 1.45 19.54
CA TYR A 150 -3.83 0.02 19.85
C TYR A 150 -2.43 -0.57 19.68
N GLY A 151 -1.75 -0.24 18.58
CA GLY A 151 -0.38 -0.71 18.33
C GLY A 151 0.62 -0.21 19.40
N ILE A 152 0.53 1.06 19.80
CA ILE A 152 1.36 1.62 20.88
C ILE A 152 1.06 0.90 22.19
N GLN A 153 -0.21 0.75 22.56
CA GLN A 153 -0.62 0.10 23.81
C GLN A 153 -0.10 -1.34 23.85
N HIS A 154 -0.27 -2.10 22.78
CA HIS A 154 0.27 -3.45 22.64
C HIS A 154 1.79 -3.48 22.83
N ALA A 155 2.51 -2.52 22.24
CA ALA A 155 3.97 -2.44 22.38
C ALA A 155 4.41 -2.17 23.82
N ILE A 156 3.70 -1.29 24.53
CA ILE A 156 3.96 -0.98 25.94
C ILE A 156 3.71 -2.22 26.82
N GLU A 157 2.54 -2.84 26.69
CA GLU A 157 2.13 -4.01 27.48
C GLU A 157 3.07 -5.21 27.30
N ASN A 158 3.55 -5.42 26.08
CA ASN A 158 4.44 -6.52 25.75
C ASN A 158 5.94 -6.14 25.79
N GLN A 159 6.28 -4.90 26.16
CA GLN A 159 7.64 -4.38 26.19
C GLN A 159 8.41 -4.61 24.87
N THR A 160 7.72 -4.39 23.75
CA THR A 160 8.29 -4.56 22.41
C THR A 160 8.62 -3.20 21.79
N PRO A 161 9.66 -3.10 20.94
CA PRO A 161 9.84 -1.94 20.08
C PRO A 161 8.60 -1.69 19.22
N PHE A 162 8.28 -0.41 18.99
CA PHE A 162 7.19 0.01 18.13
C PHE A 162 7.73 0.56 16.81
N LEU A 163 7.33 -0.07 15.68
CA LEU A 163 7.71 0.35 14.35
C LEU A 163 6.50 0.92 13.61
N CYS A 164 6.58 2.16 13.16
CA CYS A 164 5.54 2.79 12.36
C CYS A 164 6.01 3.03 10.93
N VAL A 165 5.26 2.48 9.96
CA VAL A 165 5.48 2.69 8.52
C VAL A 165 4.28 3.45 7.97
N CYS A 166 4.37 4.79 8.01
CA CYS A 166 3.34 5.70 7.52
C CYS A 166 3.71 6.28 6.16
N LEU A 167 2.69 6.74 5.43
CA LEU A 167 2.83 7.44 4.15
C LEU A 167 2.62 8.96 4.30
N LEU A 168 2.77 9.50 5.49
CA LEU A 168 2.57 10.92 5.78
C LEU A 168 3.82 11.73 5.35
N TYR A 169 3.91 12.02 4.07
CA TYR A 169 4.96 12.86 3.50
C TYR A 169 4.92 14.31 4.02
N THR A 170 3.78 14.75 4.54
CA THR A 170 3.51 16.15 4.89
C THR A 170 3.39 16.40 6.39
N SER A 171 3.58 15.40 7.22
CA SER A 171 3.65 15.57 8.68
C SER A 171 5.12 15.66 9.11
N PRO A 172 5.72 16.87 9.15
CA PRO A 172 7.09 17.00 9.58
C PRO A 172 7.20 16.51 11.03
N SER A 173 8.18 15.64 11.27
CA SER A 173 8.55 15.28 12.64
C SER A 173 8.96 16.55 13.41
N PRO A 174 8.73 16.65 14.72
CA PRO A 174 9.28 17.74 15.51
C PRO A 174 10.80 17.91 15.36
N ARG A 175 11.52 16.87 14.94
CA ARG A 175 12.95 16.89 14.64
C ARG A 175 13.28 17.59 13.30
N ASP A 176 12.31 17.68 12.38
CA ASP A 176 12.50 18.30 11.06
C ASP A 176 12.30 19.82 11.11
N ARG A 177 12.04 20.38 12.29
CA ARG A 177 11.88 21.81 12.56
C ARG A 177 13.13 22.46 13.17
N GLY A 178 14.27 21.89 12.91
CA GLY A 178 15.55 22.45 13.33
C GLY A 178 15.96 23.68 12.55
#